data_63aec2a1b75af9ae102caa4a6dde5239
#
_entry.id   63aec2a1b75af9ae102caa4a6dde5239
#
_cell.length_a   1.000
_cell.length_b   1.000
_cell.length_c   1.000
_cell.angle_alpha   90.00
_cell.angle_beta   90.00
_cell.angle_gamma   90.00
#
_symmetry.space_group_name_H-M   'P 1'
#
loop_
_entity.id
_entity.type
_entity.pdbx_description
1 polymer ?
#
loop_
_entity_poly.entity_id
_entity_poly.type
_entity_poly.pdbx_seq_one_letter_code
_entity_poly.pdbx_strand_id
1 'polypeptide(L)'
;MNADEANPSSNASENPLFEFHQAWSQRAEQARAQTVPEVDRPGAAEGHRVGGAEPHWIRWGEGDDAPSVVAMFDAIELEYAAFRRGVAVVDQTQRGCVHVTGTDAEDLLERLLTQKIGDMKEGEVRDSFRTNRKGRVEDDLRVLRRPNDFVLTSDVGFIGNTVQAIDAFVFGEDVELTRPSWRSVGLYGPKSAEALAAGLAVVEDAAEAVLVVDEPAHQGFEVFVRTDAVREFWSAVTAIENARPAGWFAQNLIRLEAGQPQFGIDFNQEFLPHETDLVHQRVSFTKGCYPGQEVVARMQHLTDGSTRRKVVGLHFPEGEVPPAGAPILRDENGSPGEVLGQVTSSGPSPMASSRGIGLGVLARAAKDASLLVVNEDGPGRVEAVERSELVPPVLRDTKDESEAPNQERS
;
A
#
# COMPACT_ATOMS: atom_id res chain seq x y z
N MET A 1 -11.02 -2.39 -10.48
CA MET A 1 -11.34 -3.79 -10.06
C MET A 1 -12.85 -3.95 -10.22
N ASN A 2 -13.30 -4.69 -11.23
CA ASN A 2 -14.74 -4.95 -11.42
C ASN A 2 -15.21 -5.88 -10.29
N ALA A 3 -16.26 -5.45 -9.59
CA ALA A 3 -16.97 -6.26 -8.61
C ALA A 3 -17.81 -7.30 -9.34
N ASP A 4 -17.17 -8.34 -9.85
CA ASP A 4 -17.88 -9.49 -10.42
C ASP A 4 -18.24 -10.47 -9.30
N GLU A 5 -19.51 -10.87 -9.27
CA GLU A 5 -20.29 -11.56 -8.27
C GLU A 5 -19.87 -13.04 -7.99
N ALA A 6 -18.59 -13.34 -7.88
CA ALA A 6 -18.17 -14.59 -7.26
C ALA A 6 -18.15 -14.40 -5.75
N ASN A 7 -19.00 -15.11 -5.03
CA ASN A 7 -19.12 -15.05 -3.57
C ASN A 7 -17.71 -15.13 -2.92
N PRO A 8 -17.13 -14.01 -2.43
CA PRO A 8 -15.78 -14.01 -1.87
C PRO A 8 -15.70 -14.75 -0.53
N SER A 9 -16.83 -15.20 0.00
CA SER A 9 -16.92 -15.86 1.30
C SER A 9 -16.34 -17.28 1.34
N SER A 10 -16.15 -17.96 0.20
CA SER A 10 -15.60 -19.33 0.22
C SER A 10 -14.14 -19.38 0.69
N ASN A 11 -13.31 -18.46 0.23
CA ASN A 11 -11.91 -18.39 0.67
C ASN A 11 -11.71 -17.54 1.94
N ALA A 12 -12.69 -16.72 2.30
CA ALA A 12 -12.65 -15.92 3.52
C ALA A 12 -12.69 -16.81 4.79
N SER A 13 -13.40 -17.92 4.77
CA SER A 13 -13.50 -18.87 5.89
C SER A 13 -12.17 -19.58 6.21
N GLU A 14 -11.21 -19.61 5.27
CA GLU A 14 -9.88 -20.15 5.51
C GLU A 14 -8.95 -19.17 6.25
N ASN A 15 -9.36 -17.89 6.36
CA ASN A 15 -8.64 -16.91 7.12
C ASN A 15 -8.66 -17.24 8.63
N PRO A 16 -7.52 -17.40 9.32
CA PRO A 16 -7.48 -17.71 10.74
C PRO A 16 -8.15 -16.65 11.62
N LEU A 17 -8.36 -15.44 11.12
CA LEU A 17 -9.04 -14.34 11.82
C LEU A 17 -10.51 -14.17 11.43
N PHE A 18 -11.07 -15.04 10.58
CA PHE A 18 -12.44 -14.90 10.04
C PHE A 18 -13.50 -14.71 11.13
N GLU A 19 -13.50 -15.56 12.16
CA GLU A 19 -14.46 -15.48 13.27
C GLU A 19 -14.30 -14.16 14.07
N PHE A 20 -13.07 -13.69 14.25
CA PHE A 20 -12.81 -12.41 14.91
C PHE A 20 -13.34 -11.25 14.09
N HIS A 21 -13.18 -11.27 12.77
CA HIS A 21 -13.69 -10.26 11.86
C HIS A 21 -15.21 -10.19 11.89
N GLN A 22 -15.89 -11.34 11.82
CA GLN A 22 -17.34 -11.38 11.94
C GLN A 22 -17.83 -10.87 13.30
N ALA A 23 -17.25 -11.34 14.40
CA ALA A 23 -17.62 -10.91 15.74
C ALA A 23 -17.39 -9.41 15.97
N TRP A 24 -16.39 -8.82 15.34
CA TRP A 24 -16.18 -7.38 15.41
C TRP A 24 -17.28 -6.60 14.69
N SER A 25 -17.59 -6.93 13.42
CA SER A 25 -18.63 -6.25 12.64
C SER A 25 -20.00 -6.36 13.30
N GLN A 26 -20.35 -7.52 13.85
CA GLN A 26 -21.60 -7.70 14.61
C GLN A 26 -21.68 -6.78 15.83
N ARG A 27 -20.61 -6.68 16.62
CA ARG A 27 -20.55 -5.77 17.78
C ARG A 27 -20.65 -4.30 17.37
N ALA A 28 -19.97 -3.92 16.30
CA ALA A 28 -20.01 -2.56 15.78
C ALA A 28 -21.43 -2.17 15.32
N GLU A 29 -22.13 -3.07 14.64
CA GLU A 29 -23.52 -2.85 14.23
C GLU A 29 -24.46 -2.76 15.43
N GLN A 30 -24.32 -3.64 16.42
CA GLN A 30 -25.13 -3.59 17.65
C GLN A 30 -24.93 -2.28 18.41
N ALA A 31 -23.68 -1.79 18.50
CA ALA A 31 -23.38 -0.51 19.14
C ALA A 31 -24.03 0.66 18.39
N ARG A 32 -24.00 0.68 17.06
CA ARG A 32 -24.68 1.68 16.23
C ARG A 32 -26.20 1.62 16.39
N ALA A 33 -26.77 0.43 16.39
CA ALA A 33 -28.21 0.25 16.58
C ALA A 33 -28.73 0.84 17.90
N GLN A 34 -27.88 0.89 18.92
CA GLN A 34 -28.22 1.48 20.23
C GLN A 34 -28.04 3.01 20.29
N THR A 35 -27.16 3.58 19.48
CA THR A 35 -26.75 4.99 19.58
C THR A 35 -27.33 5.90 18.50
N VAL A 36 -27.72 5.35 17.33
CA VAL A 36 -28.23 6.11 16.18
C VAL A 36 -29.64 5.64 15.83
N PRO A 37 -30.65 6.54 15.82
CA PRO A 37 -31.99 6.22 15.36
C PRO A 37 -31.98 5.68 13.93
N GLU A 38 -32.86 4.75 13.60
CA GLU A 38 -32.90 4.07 12.30
C GLU A 38 -33.04 5.05 11.11
N VAL A 39 -33.72 6.18 11.31
CA VAL A 39 -33.93 7.24 10.30
C VAL A 39 -32.65 8.02 9.98
N ASP A 40 -31.73 8.13 10.93
CA ASP A 40 -30.49 8.91 10.79
C ASP A 40 -29.26 8.04 10.47
N ARG A 41 -29.46 6.73 10.21
CA ARG A 41 -28.33 5.86 9.86
C ARG A 41 -27.84 6.17 8.44
N PRO A 42 -26.56 6.49 8.28
CA PRO A 42 -25.98 6.62 6.94
C PRO A 42 -26.22 5.35 6.14
N GLY A 43 -26.79 5.45 4.94
CA GLY A 43 -27.09 4.30 4.06
C GLY A 43 -28.53 3.82 4.02
N ALA A 44 -29.47 4.48 4.72
CA ALA A 44 -30.91 4.20 4.58
C ALA A 44 -31.48 4.64 3.21
N ALA A 45 -30.75 5.46 2.45
CA ALA A 45 -31.05 5.78 1.05
C ALA A 45 -30.30 4.83 0.12
N GLU A 46 -31.02 4.21 -0.79
CA GLU A 46 -30.60 3.18 -1.75
C GLU A 46 -29.15 3.31 -2.28
N GLY A 47 -28.35 2.27 -2.04
CA GLY A 47 -27.15 1.96 -2.83
C GLY A 47 -25.80 1.90 -2.09
N HIS A 48 -25.62 2.49 -0.93
CA HIS A 48 -24.37 2.40 -0.18
C HIS A 48 -24.58 1.63 1.12
N ARG A 49 -24.16 0.36 1.16
CA ARG A 49 -24.12 -0.41 2.42
C ARG A 49 -23.01 0.19 3.30
N VAL A 50 -23.42 1.00 4.25
CA VAL A 50 -22.53 1.45 5.32
C VAL A 50 -22.58 0.37 6.40
N GLY A 51 -21.50 -0.41 6.52
CA GLY A 51 -21.25 -1.37 7.58
C GLY A 51 -22.45 -2.28 7.93
N GLY A 52 -22.40 -3.53 7.51
CA GLY A 52 -23.38 -4.56 7.89
C GLY A 52 -22.92 -5.33 9.12
N ALA A 53 -23.73 -6.33 9.56
CA ALA A 53 -23.37 -7.28 10.60
C ALA A 53 -22.17 -8.17 10.23
N GLU A 54 -21.74 -8.14 8.97
CA GLU A 54 -20.64 -8.92 8.44
C GLU A 54 -19.60 -8.02 7.77
N PRO A 55 -18.30 -8.37 7.84
CA PRO A 55 -17.25 -7.66 7.11
C PRO A 55 -17.52 -7.72 5.60
N HIS A 56 -17.20 -6.65 4.91
CA HIS A 56 -17.19 -6.66 3.45
C HIS A 56 -15.85 -7.24 2.97
N TRP A 57 -15.90 -8.30 2.19
CA TRP A 57 -14.74 -8.97 1.62
C TRP A 57 -14.60 -8.67 0.14
N ILE A 58 -13.37 -8.53 -0.31
CA ILE A 58 -13.03 -8.45 -1.74
C ILE A 58 -12.00 -9.51 -2.08
N ARG A 59 -12.02 -9.97 -3.33
CA ARG A 59 -10.99 -10.83 -3.88
C ARG A 59 -9.77 -9.98 -4.27
N TRP A 60 -8.58 -10.41 -3.89
CA TRP A 60 -7.35 -9.70 -4.17
C TRP A 60 -6.57 -10.38 -5.29
N GLY A 61 -6.63 -9.81 -6.50
CA GLY A 61 -6.04 -10.39 -7.71
C GLY A 61 -7.02 -11.24 -8.51
N GLU A 62 -6.48 -11.96 -9.48
CA GLU A 62 -7.22 -12.81 -10.40
C GLU A 62 -7.02 -14.30 -10.06
N GLY A 63 -7.97 -15.15 -10.47
CA GLY A 63 -7.92 -16.60 -10.26
C GLY A 63 -8.63 -17.08 -9.00
N ASP A 64 -8.89 -18.39 -8.95
CA ASP A 64 -9.67 -19.01 -7.87
C ASP A 64 -8.90 -19.06 -6.53
N ASP A 65 -7.56 -19.07 -6.59
CA ASP A 65 -6.68 -19.07 -5.41
C ASP A 65 -6.38 -17.66 -4.87
N ALA A 66 -6.94 -16.60 -5.48
CA ALA A 66 -6.73 -15.24 -5.02
C ALA A 66 -7.27 -15.06 -3.58
N PRO A 67 -6.48 -14.49 -2.66
CA PRO A 67 -6.92 -14.37 -1.28
C PRO A 67 -8.08 -13.39 -1.13
N SER A 68 -8.90 -13.64 -0.13
CA SER A 68 -9.92 -12.69 0.32
C SER A 68 -9.33 -11.70 1.32
N VAL A 69 -9.57 -10.41 1.09
CA VAL A 69 -9.14 -9.31 1.92
C VAL A 69 -10.36 -8.59 2.47
N VAL A 70 -10.33 -8.20 3.74
CA VAL A 70 -11.40 -7.36 4.29
C VAL A 70 -11.29 -5.96 3.70
N ALA A 71 -12.31 -5.57 2.95
CA ALA A 71 -12.42 -4.23 2.41
C ALA A 71 -12.94 -3.23 3.44
N MET A 72 -13.85 -3.65 4.31
CA MET A 72 -14.46 -2.81 5.34
C MET A 72 -15.07 -3.67 6.45
N PHE A 73 -14.86 -3.28 7.71
CA PHE A 73 -15.46 -3.90 8.90
C PHE A 73 -16.69 -3.13 9.39
N ASP A 74 -16.65 -1.79 9.25
CA ASP A 74 -17.60 -0.85 9.81
C ASP A 74 -17.68 0.40 8.92
N ALA A 75 -18.24 1.49 9.42
CA ALA A 75 -18.23 2.77 8.72
C ALA A 75 -16.81 3.22 8.40
N ILE A 76 -16.56 3.54 7.14
CA ILE A 76 -15.22 3.85 6.64
C ILE A 76 -14.59 5.06 7.37
N GLU A 77 -15.39 6.01 7.79
CA GLU A 77 -14.97 7.19 8.54
C GLU A 77 -14.37 6.83 9.90
N LEU A 78 -14.91 5.79 10.55
CA LEU A 78 -14.41 5.30 11.84
C LEU A 78 -13.11 4.52 11.67
N GLU A 79 -13.02 3.72 10.62
CA GLU A 79 -11.79 3.01 10.28
C GLU A 79 -10.69 4.00 9.87
N TYR A 80 -11.01 4.98 9.04
CA TYR A 80 -10.10 6.06 8.67
C TYR A 80 -9.62 6.85 9.89
N ALA A 81 -10.53 7.18 10.82
CA ALA A 81 -10.17 7.90 12.05
C ALA A 81 -9.16 7.11 12.92
N ALA A 82 -9.17 5.77 12.89
CA ALA A 82 -8.21 4.96 13.62
C ALA A 82 -6.77 5.17 13.11
N PHE A 83 -6.56 5.32 11.81
CA PHE A 83 -5.24 5.67 11.23
C PHE A 83 -4.75 7.04 11.72
N ARG A 84 -5.65 7.99 11.97
CA ARG A 84 -5.30 9.38 12.29
C ARG A 84 -5.21 9.67 13.78
N ARG A 85 -5.95 8.95 14.64
CA ARG A 85 -6.13 9.30 16.07
C ARG A 85 -5.91 8.15 17.05
N GLY A 86 -5.84 6.91 16.55
CA GLY A 86 -5.72 5.72 17.38
C GLY A 86 -4.70 4.74 16.82
N VAL A 87 -5.10 3.50 16.69
CA VAL A 87 -4.40 2.50 15.89
C VAL A 87 -5.38 1.73 15.00
N ALA A 88 -5.15 1.78 13.71
CA ALA A 88 -5.79 0.90 12.74
C ALA A 88 -5.06 -0.45 12.75
N VAL A 89 -5.79 -1.52 13.01
CA VAL A 89 -5.30 -2.90 12.98
C VAL A 89 -5.78 -3.54 11.68
N VAL A 90 -4.85 -3.84 10.76
CA VAL A 90 -5.16 -4.31 9.42
C VAL A 90 -4.72 -5.75 9.24
N ASP A 91 -5.66 -6.63 8.88
CA ASP A 91 -5.32 -7.99 8.42
C ASP A 91 -4.82 -7.91 6.96
N GLN A 92 -3.52 -8.07 6.79
CA GLN A 92 -2.86 -7.92 5.49
C GLN A 92 -2.69 -9.27 4.78
N THR A 93 -3.81 -9.94 4.48
CA THR A 93 -3.85 -11.21 3.76
C THR A 93 -3.13 -11.13 2.40
N GLN A 94 -3.13 -9.97 1.79
CA GLN A 94 -2.48 -9.70 0.51
C GLN A 94 -0.94 -9.56 0.61
N ARG A 95 -0.37 -9.56 1.82
CA ARG A 95 1.09 -9.47 1.99
C ARG A 95 1.71 -10.85 2.11
N GLY A 96 2.66 -11.14 1.24
CA GLY A 96 3.50 -12.31 1.30
C GLY A 96 4.91 -11.99 1.78
N CYS A 97 5.62 -12.98 2.30
CA CYS A 97 7.00 -12.83 2.68
C CYS A 97 7.87 -14.01 2.22
N VAL A 98 9.16 -13.74 2.14
CA VAL A 98 10.24 -14.73 1.91
C VAL A 98 11.30 -14.50 2.96
N HIS A 99 11.71 -15.57 3.62
CA HIS A 99 12.84 -15.60 4.49
C HIS A 99 14.07 -16.06 3.70
N VAL A 100 15.12 -15.24 3.69
CA VAL A 100 16.36 -15.48 2.93
C VAL A 100 17.49 -15.65 3.93
N THR A 101 18.04 -16.84 3.99
CA THR A 101 19.12 -17.23 4.90
C THR A 101 20.36 -17.65 4.13
N GLY A 102 21.49 -17.80 4.84
CA GLY A 102 22.76 -18.20 4.27
C GLY A 102 23.81 -17.10 4.25
N THR A 103 25.07 -17.49 4.23
CA THR A 103 26.20 -16.55 4.33
C THR A 103 26.36 -15.65 3.11
N ASP A 104 25.84 -16.09 1.96
CA ASP A 104 25.91 -15.34 0.69
C ASP A 104 24.62 -14.54 0.38
N ALA A 105 23.62 -14.55 1.31
CA ALA A 105 22.33 -13.91 1.10
C ALA A 105 22.44 -12.40 0.82
N GLU A 106 23.31 -11.70 1.57
CA GLU A 106 23.54 -10.28 1.40
C GLU A 106 24.10 -9.95 0.01
N ASP A 107 25.14 -10.66 -0.41
CA ASP A 107 25.78 -10.46 -1.71
C ASP A 107 24.82 -10.78 -2.88
N LEU A 108 24.00 -11.81 -2.74
CA LEU A 108 23.01 -12.19 -3.73
C LEU A 108 21.94 -11.09 -3.86
N LEU A 109 21.35 -10.64 -2.74
CA LEU A 109 20.35 -9.58 -2.74
C LEU A 109 20.92 -8.25 -3.23
N GLU A 110 22.17 -7.91 -2.85
CA GLU A 110 22.86 -6.73 -3.38
C GLU A 110 22.98 -6.74 -4.91
N ARG A 111 23.20 -7.92 -5.52
CA ARG A 111 23.33 -8.08 -6.98
C ARG A 111 21.98 -8.10 -7.72
N LEU A 112 20.87 -8.41 -7.05
CA LEU A 112 19.57 -8.62 -7.70
C LEU A 112 18.57 -7.49 -7.51
N LEU A 113 18.69 -6.72 -6.43
CA LEU A 113 17.78 -5.64 -6.09
C LEU A 113 18.33 -4.27 -6.52
N THR A 114 17.44 -3.32 -6.75
CA THR A 114 17.83 -1.99 -7.23
C THR A 114 18.35 -1.07 -6.12
N GLN A 115 17.96 -1.33 -4.86
CA GLN A 115 18.44 -0.58 -3.70
C GLN A 115 19.70 -1.24 -3.12
N LYS A 116 20.52 -0.46 -2.43
CA LYS A 116 21.72 -0.95 -1.77
C LYS A 116 21.34 -1.78 -0.53
N ILE A 117 21.86 -2.99 -0.43
CA ILE A 117 21.55 -3.95 0.65
C ILE A 117 22.75 -4.15 1.59
N GLY A 118 23.96 -4.16 1.04
CA GLY A 118 25.19 -4.51 1.79
C GLY A 118 25.61 -3.52 2.88
N ASP A 119 24.98 -2.36 3.02
CA ASP A 119 25.22 -1.41 4.10
C ASP A 119 24.04 -1.27 5.08
N MET A 120 23.03 -2.12 4.94
CA MET A 120 21.88 -2.13 5.86
C MET A 120 22.32 -2.57 7.26
N LYS A 121 21.81 -1.87 8.26
CA LYS A 121 21.98 -2.23 9.66
C LYS A 121 20.88 -3.21 10.11
N GLU A 122 21.18 -3.95 11.15
CA GLU A 122 20.17 -4.80 11.80
C GLU A 122 18.93 -4.00 12.21
N GLY A 123 17.75 -4.53 11.89
CA GLY A 123 16.45 -3.88 12.09
C GLY A 123 16.10 -2.83 11.03
N GLU A 124 17.02 -2.49 10.12
CA GLU A 124 16.72 -1.53 9.05
C GLU A 124 15.80 -2.14 8.01
N VAL A 125 14.86 -1.33 7.54
CA VAL A 125 13.94 -1.65 6.45
C VAL A 125 14.27 -0.77 5.25
N ARG A 126 14.36 -1.36 4.07
CA ARG A 126 14.51 -0.64 2.79
C ARG A 126 13.54 -1.14 1.75
N ASP A 127 12.99 -0.20 1.03
CA ASP A 127 12.18 -0.51 -0.13
C ASP A 127 13.07 -0.61 -1.37
N SER A 128 12.78 -1.57 -2.24
CA SER A 128 13.57 -1.83 -3.44
C SER A 128 12.71 -2.40 -4.55
N PHE A 129 13.03 -2.07 -5.78
CA PHE A 129 12.50 -2.82 -6.91
C PHE A 129 13.37 -4.05 -7.18
N ARG A 130 12.72 -5.11 -7.68
CA ARG A 130 13.34 -6.12 -8.49
C ARG A 130 13.02 -5.81 -9.95
N THR A 131 14.03 -5.71 -10.80
CA THR A 131 13.87 -5.38 -12.21
C THR A 131 14.38 -6.49 -13.13
N ASN A 132 13.84 -6.56 -14.33
CA ASN A 132 14.35 -7.45 -15.39
C ASN A 132 15.47 -6.78 -16.19
N ARG A 133 16.08 -7.53 -17.11
CA ARG A 133 17.18 -7.03 -17.96
C ARG A 133 16.82 -5.83 -18.83
N LYS A 134 15.52 -5.57 -19.06
CA LYS A 134 15.02 -4.39 -19.78
C LYS A 134 14.78 -3.19 -18.87
N GLY A 135 15.11 -3.30 -17.58
CA GLY A 135 14.91 -2.26 -16.57
C GLY A 135 13.46 -2.10 -16.12
N ARG A 136 12.54 -3.00 -16.49
CA ARG A 136 11.14 -2.94 -16.05
C ARG A 136 11.00 -3.50 -14.65
N VAL A 137 10.11 -2.91 -13.89
CA VAL A 137 9.77 -3.35 -12.53
C VAL A 137 9.09 -4.72 -12.59
N GLU A 138 9.62 -5.70 -11.88
CA GLU A 138 9.03 -7.04 -11.74
C GLU A 138 8.35 -7.23 -10.39
N ASP A 139 8.81 -6.49 -9.37
CA ASP A 139 8.23 -6.48 -8.04
C ASP A 139 8.65 -5.22 -7.26
N ASP A 140 7.82 -4.78 -6.32
CA ASP A 140 8.11 -3.72 -5.34
C ASP A 140 8.23 -4.35 -3.95
N LEU A 141 9.46 -4.45 -3.48
CA LEU A 141 9.84 -5.21 -2.30
C LEU A 141 10.15 -4.30 -1.13
N ARG A 142 9.80 -4.74 0.05
CA ARG A 142 10.33 -4.23 1.31
C ARG A 142 11.30 -5.25 1.88
N VAL A 143 12.50 -4.82 2.22
CA VAL A 143 13.61 -5.65 2.71
C VAL A 143 13.87 -5.31 4.16
N LEU A 144 13.73 -6.26 5.06
CA LEU A 144 14.17 -6.17 6.46
C LEU A 144 15.50 -6.89 6.63
N ARG A 145 16.53 -6.21 7.17
CA ARG A 145 17.76 -6.84 7.63
C ARG A 145 17.58 -7.36 9.06
N ARG A 146 17.77 -8.66 9.27
CA ARG A 146 17.84 -9.29 10.59
C ARG A 146 19.32 -9.61 10.94
N PRO A 147 19.65 -10.03 12.15
CA PRO A 147 21.05 -10.28 12.56
C PRO A 147 21.83 -11.19 11.61
N ASN A 148 21.21 -12.25 11.10
CA ASN A 148 21.87 -13.26 10.29
C ASN A 148 21.16 -13.56 8.96
N ASP A 149 20.09 -12.83 8.64
CA ASP A 149 19.22 -13.12 7.50
C ASP A 149 18.41 -11.90 7.05
N PHE A 150 17.57 -12.11 6.03
CA PHE A 150 16.67 -11.08 5.50
C PHE A 150 15.24 -11.60 5.41
N VAL A 151 14.29 -10.69 5.57
CA VAL A 151 12.89 -10.93 5.21
C VAL A 151 12.52 -9.97 4.07
N LEU A 152 12.11 -10.55 2.94
CA LEU A 152 11.54 -9.78 1.83
C LEU A 152 10.02 -9.84 1.91
N THR A 153 9.36 -8.72 1.74
CA THR A 153 7.89 -8.68 1.70
C THR A 153 7.40 -7.99 0.44
N SER A 154 6.29 -8.49 -0.11
CA SER A 154 5.63 -7.95 -1.29
C SER A 154 4.18 -8.39 -1.31
N ASP A 155 3.46 -8.04 -2.36
CA ASP A 155 2.13 -8.59 -2.61
C ASP A 155 2.19 -10.10 -2.88
N VAL A 156 1.23 -10.83 -2.32
CA VAL A 156 1.16 -12.30 -2.43
C VAL A 156 1.08 -12.79 -3.88
N GLY A 157 0.53 -11.98 -4.78
CA GLY A 157 0.46 -12.27 -6.21
C GLY A 157 1.81 -12.21 -6.94
N PHE A 158 2.81 -11.52 -6.37
CA PHE A 158 4.11 -11.34 -7.02
C PHE A 158 5.26 -12.05 -6.31
N ILE A 159 5.19 -12.21 -4.98
CA ILE A 159 6.28 -12.75 -4.17
C ILE A 159 6.72 -14.14 -4.60
N GLY A 160 5.81 -14.99 -5.09
CA GLY A 160 6.14 -16.32 -5.62
C GLY A 160 7.06 -16.26 -6.84
N ASN A 161 6.79 -15.34 -7.77
CA ASN A 161 7.63 -15.11 -8.94
C ASN A 161 8.99 -14.54 -8.54
N THR A 162 9.03 -13.72 -7.49
CA THR A 162 10.28 -13.16 -6.96
C THR A 162 11.16 -14.25 -6.35
N VAL A 163 10.60 -15.19 -5.59
CA VAL A 163 11.34 -16.37 -5.10
C VAL A 163 11.97 -17.13 -6.25
N GLN A 164 11.18 -17.52 -7.25
CA GLN A 164 11.69 -18.27 -8.41
C GLN A 164 12.78 -17.50 -9.16
N ALA A 165 12.62 -16.18 -9.29
CA ALA A 165 13.59 -15.35 -9.99
C ALA A 165 14.90 -15.19 -9.22
N ILE A 166 14.87 -15.11 -7.89
CA ILE A 166 16.08 -15.06 -7.06
C ILE A 166 16.77 -16.43 -7.04
N ASP A 167 16.00 -17.51 -6.83
CA ASP A 167 16.51 -18.90 -6.80
C ASP A 167 17.24 -19.27 -8.10
N ALA A 168 16.78 -18.76 -9.23
CA ALA A 168 17.43 -18.97 -10.53
C ALA A 168 18.85 -18.38 -10.63
N PHE A 169 19.28 -17.57 -9.67
CA PHE A 169 20.64 -17.03 -9.56
C PHE A 169 21.49 -17.68 -8.46
N VAL A 170 20.97 -18.70 -7.78
CA VAL A 170 21.71 -19.50 -6.79
C VAL A 170 22.39 -20.66 -7.50
N PHE A 171 23.70 -20.59 -7.73
CA PHE A 171 24.45 -21.59 -8.47
C PHE A 171 25.52 -22.32 -7.63
N GLY A 172 25.56 -22.11 -6.35
CA GLY A 172 26.56 -22.70 -5.44
C GLY A 172 26.81 -21.81 -4.24
N GLU A 173 26.12 -20.69 -4.18
CA GLU A 173 26.06 -19.83 -3.01
C GLU A 173 25.31 -20.52 -1.87
N ASP A 174 25.75 -20.25 -0.65
CA ASP A 174 25.05 -20.64 0.58
C ASP A 174 23.86 -19.68 0.80
N VAL A 175 22.76 -19.95 0.11
CA VAL A 175 21.50 -19.18 0.22
C VAL A 175 20.31 -20.14 0.19
N GLU A 176 19.40 -19.96 1.13
CA GLU A 176 18.14 -20.66 1.18
C GLU A 176 16.98 -19.64 1.18
N LEU A 177 15.97 -19.89 0.35
CA LEU A 177 14.76 -19.10 0.20
C LEU A 177 13.55 -19.90 0.69
N THR A 178 12.93 -19.50 1.77
CA THR A 178 11.76 -20.17 2.32
C THR A 178 10.56 -19.26 2.35
N ARG A 179 9.35 -19.83 2.15
CA ARG A 179 8.08 -19.13 2.34
C ARG A 179 7.45 -19.64 3.63
N PRO A 180 7.66 -18.93 4.75
CA PRO A 180 7.16 -19.37 6.04
C PRO A 180 5.64 -19.20 6.14
N SER A 181 5.02 -20.00 7.01
CA SER A 181 3.60 -19.85 7.35
C SER A 181 3.41 -18.72 8.38
N TRP A 182 3.63 -17.49 7.92
CA TRP A 182 3.44 -16.28 8.71
C TRP A 182 2.27 -15.46 8.16
N ARG A 183 1.66 -14.68 9.04
CA ARG A 183 0.58 -13.77 8.73
C ARG A 183 1.00 -12.34 8.99
N SER A 184 0.76 -11.45 8.03
CA SER A 184 1.04 -10.04 8.21
C SER A 184 -0.13 -9.32 8.88
N VAL A 185 0.17 -8.55 9.93
CA VAL A 185 -0.77 -7.64 10.60
C VAL A 185 -0.16 -6.24 10.60
N GLY A 186 -0.88 -5.29 10.01
CA GLY A 186 -0.50 -3.87 10.03
C GLY A 186 -1.02 -3.17 11.29
N LEU A 187 -0.16 -2.39 11.94
CA LEU A 187 -0.49 -1.54 13.09
C LEU A 187 -0.13 -0.10 12.72
N TYR A 188 -1.12 0.72 12.39
CA TYR A 188 -0.88 2.06 11.84
C TYR A 188 -1.56 3.15 12.66
N GLY A 189 -0.88 4.27 12.84
CA GLY A 189 -1.38 5.44 13.54
C GLY A 189 -0.63 5.74 14.84
N PRO A 190 -1.02 6.82 15.54
CA PRO A 190 -0.26 7.36 16.69
C PRO A 190 -0.11 6.41 17.86
N LYS A 191 -1.01 5.43 18.03
CA LYS A 191 -0.94 4.41 19.10
C LYS A 191 -0.36 3.07 18.65
N SER A 192 0.24 3.00 17.47
CA SER A 192 0.78 1.74 16.89
C SER A 192 1.86 1.10 17.76
N ALA A 193 2.71 1.89 18.41
CA ALA A 193 3.76 1.38 19.31
C ALA A 193 3.18 0.72 20.58
N GLU A 194 2.09 1.28 21.13
CA GLU A 194 1.38 0.71 22.28
C GLU A 194 0.74 -0.64 21.89
N ALA A 195 0.10 -0.70 20.71
CA ALA A 195 -0.48 -1.92 20.21
C ALA A 195 0.58 -2.99 19.92
N LEU A 196 1.71 -2.61 19.31
CA LEU A 196 2.83 -3.52 19.09
C LEU A 196 3.32 -4.13 20.40
N ALA A 197 3.55 -3.30 21.42
CA ALA A 197 4.02 -3.78 22.73
C ALA A 197 3.04 -4.77 23.36
N ALA A 198 1.73 -4.50 23.28
CA ALA A 198 0.69 -5.42 23.77
C ALA A 198 0.66 -6.74 22.99
N GLY A 199 0.78 -6.68 21.67
CA GLY A 199 0.82 -7.88 20.83
C GLY A 199 2.06 -8.74 21.11
N LEU A 200 3.25 -8.13 21.19
CA LEU A 200 4.50 -8.85 21.47
C LEU A 200 4.50 -9.50 22.86
N ALA A 201 3.83 -8.90 23.84
CA ALA A 201 3.76 -9.43 25.20
C ALA A 201 3.00 -10.78 25.30
N VAL A 202 2.12 -11.10 24.34
CA VAL A 202 1.35 -12.35 24.38
C VAL A 202 1.87 -13.44 23.44
N VAL A 203 2.63 -13.07 22.38
CA VAL A 203 3.10 -14.05 21.40
C VAL A 203 4.58 -14.41 21.56
N GLU A 204 5.29 -13.77 22.50
CA GLU A 204 6.70 -14.02 22.77
C GLU A 204 7.54 -14.14 21.46
N ASP A 205 8.11 -15.32 21.19
CA ASP A 205 8.95 -15.60 20.02
C ASP A 205 8.15 -15.89 18.73
N ALA A 206 6.82 -15.76 18.73
CA ALA A 206 6.01 -16.04 17.55
C ALA A 206 5.84 -14.79 16.63
N ALA A 207 6.31 -13.62 17.05
CA ALA A 207 6.48 -12.46 16.17
C ALA A 207 7.82 -12.59 15.44
N GLU A 208 7.77 -13.08 14.22
CA GLU A 208 8.95 -13.48 13.45
C GLU A 208 9.66 -12.31 12.76
N ALA A 209 8.91 -11.29 12.34
CA ALA A 209 9.49 -10.09 11.77
C ALA A 209 8.62 -8.86 12.12
N VAL A 210 9.27 -7.78 12.52
CA VAL A 210 8.65 -6.48 12.76
C VAL A 210 9.32 -5.46 11.86
N LEU A 211 8.57 -4.94 10.88
CA LEU A 211 9.04 -3.93 9.97
C LEU A 211 8.50 -2.57 10.42
N VAL A 212 9.40 -1.63 10.66
CA VAL A 212 9.00 -0.24 10.88
C VAL A 212 8.54 0.34 9.54
N VAL A 213 7.35 0.91 9.53
CA VAL A 213 6.78 1.59 8.37
C VAL A 213 6.75 3.08 8.68
N ASP A 214 7.62 3.83 8.01
CA ASP A 214 7.69 5.29 8.11
C ASP A 214 7.43 5.91 6.73
N GLU A 215 6.30 5.58 6.17
CA GLU A 215 5.83 6.14 4.91
C GLU A 215 4.81 7.26 5.19
N PRO A 216 4.70 8.26 4.30
CA PRO A 216 3.73 9.35 4.46
C PRO A 216 2.29 8.88 4.68
N ALA A 217 1.94 7.72 4.10
CA ALA A 217 0.62 7.11 4.22
C ALA A 217 0.41 6.36 5.53
N HIS A 218 1.42 5.57 5.93
CA HIS A 218 1.31 4.58 6.98
C HIS A 218 2.51 4.69 7.90
N GLN A 219 2.33 5.35 9.03
CA GLN A 219 3.33 5.31 10.10
C GLN A 219 2.93 4.24 11.11
N GLY A 220 3.86 3.34 11.43
CA GLY A 220 3.61 2.26 12.36
C GLY A 220 4.43 1.01 12.05
N PHE A 221 3.79 -0.14 12.05
CA PHE A 221 4.48 -1.42 11.96
C PHE A 221 3.72 -2.41 11.08
N GLU A 222 4.47 -3.19 10.32
CA GLU A 222 4.01 -4.42 9.69
C GLU A 222 4.63 -5.58 10.46
N VAL A 223 3.80 -6.43 11.06
CA VAL A 223 4.24 -7.51 11.94
C VAL A 223 3.89 -8.85 11.31
N PHE A 224 4.90 -9.66 11.07
CA PHE A 224 4.72 -11.04 10.63
C PHE A 224 4.71 -11.97 11.84
N VAL A 225 3.56 -12.59 12.06
CA VAL A 225 3.29 -13.49 13.19
C VAL A 225 3.05 -14.89 12.63
N ARG A 226 3.57 -15.93 13.32
CA ARG A 226 3.23 -17.30 12.96
C ARG A 226 1.71 -17.49 12.96
N THR A 227 1.22 -18.26 11.98
CA THR A 227 -0.23 -18.45 11.77
C THR A 227 -0.93 -19.05 12.99
N ASP A 228 -0.24 -19.88 13.79
CA ASP A 228 -0.77 -20.48 15.01
C ASP A 228 -0.95 -19.48 16.18
N ALA A 229 -0.20 -18.38 16.18
CA ALA A 229 -0.23 -17.35 17.22
C ALA A 229 -0.99 -16.06 16.80
N VAL A 230 -1.38 -15.94 15.53
CA VAL A 230 -1.98 -14.68 15.03
C VAL A 230 -3.29 -14.30 15.72
N ARG A 231 -4.06 -15.28 16.20
CA ARG A 231 -5.32 -15.03 16.92
C ARG A 231 -5.10 -14.34 18.27
N GLU A 232 -4.08 -14.78 19.01
CA GLU A 232 -3.69 -14.17 20.29
C GLU A 232 -3.16 -12.76 20.07
N PHE A 233 -2.26 -12.60 19.09
CA PHE A 233 -1.74 -11.29 18.70
C PHE A 233 -2.87 -10.33 18.35
N TRP A 234 -3.79 -10.73 17.44
CA TRP A 234 -4.93 -9.92 17.02
C TRP A 234 -5.81 -9.50 18.19
N SER A 235 -6.12 -10.44 19.10
CA SER A 235 -6.92 -10.17 20.29
C SER A 235 -6.27 -9.12 21.19
N ALA A 236 -4.96 -9.20 21.40
CA ALA A 236 -4.22 -8.26 22.25
C ALA A 236 -4.17 -6.86 21.63
N VAL A 237 -3.84 -6.75 20.33
CA VAL A 237 -3.71 -5.43 19.68
C VAL A 237 -5.06 -4.74 19.50
N THR A 238 -6.14 -5.49 19.31
CA THR A 238 -7.49 -4.92 19.18
C THR A 238 -8.15 -4.58 20.52
N ALA A 239 -7.57 -5.01 21.64
CA ALA A 239 -8.02 -4.68 22.98
C ALA A 239 -7.48 -3.31 23.48
N ILE A 240 -6.51 -2.71 22.79
CA ILE A 240 -5.97 -1.39 23.13
C ILE A 240 -7.04 -0.31 22.94
N GLU A 241 -7.03 0.68 23.83
CA GLU A 241 -7.96 1.82 23.76
C GLU A 241 -7.76 2.59 22.44
N ASN A 242 -8.85 2.82 21.71
CA ASN A 242 -8.89 3.40 20.37
C ASN A 242 -8.22 2.55 19.28
N ALA A 243 -8.03 1.25 19.52
CA ALA A 243 -7.72 0.31 18.48
C ALA A 243 -9.00 -0.06 17.69
N ARG A 244 -8.87 -0.14 16.39
CA ARG A 244 -9.97 -0.54 15.51
C ARG A 244 -9.43 -1.38 14.35
N PRO A 245 -10.01 -2.56 14.07
CA PRO A 245 -9.85 -3.21 12.79
C PRO A 245 -10.23 -2.26 11.65
N ALA A 246 -9.41 -2.25 10.61
CA ALA A 246 -9.60 -1.42 9.45
C ALA A 246 -9.35 -2.22 8.18
N GLY A 247 -10.21 -2.04 7.19
CA GLY A 247 -10.14 -2.73 5.92
C GLY A 247 -9.39 -1.94 4.85
N TRP A 248 -9.31 -2.57 3.69
CA TRP A 248 -8.61 -2.02 2.53
C TRP A 248 -9.12 -0.65 2.08
N PHE A 249 -10.43 -0.38 2.15
CA PHE A 249 -10.95 0.90 1.68
C PHE A 249 -10.42 2.07 2.49
N ALA A 250 -10.38 1.97 3.83
CA ALA A 250 -9.79 3.00 4.66
C ALA A 250 -8.27 3.14 4.41
N GLN A 251 -7.55 2.02 4.30
CA GLN A 251 -6.12 2.02 3.98
C GLN A 251 -5.86 2.65 2.61
N ASN A 252 -6.69 2.36 1.61
CA ASN A 252 -6.60 2.95 0.28
C ASN A 252 -6.77 4.48 0.30
N LEU A 253 -7.71 5.02 1.09
CA LEU A 253 -7.87 6.47 1.24
C LEU A 253 -6.61 7.12 1.84
N ILE A 254 -6.04 6.51 2.88
CA ILE A 254 -4.82 6.99 3.53
C ILE A 254 -3.65 7.06 2.55
N ARG A 255 -3.42 6.00 1.74
CA ARG A 255 -2.35 5.99 0.75
C ARG A 255 -2.56 6.99 -0.39
N LEU A 256 -3.83 7.18 -0.82
CA LEU A 256 -4.18 8.19 -1.84
C LEU A 256 -3.87 9.60 -1.33
N GLU A 257 -4.27 9.94 -0.10
CA GLU A 257 -3.97 11.24 0.51
C GLU A 257 -2.46 11.49 0.63
N ALA A 258 -1.66 10.44 0.82
CA ALA A 258 -0.21 10.53 0.81
C ALA A 258 0.41 10.52 -0.59
N GLY A 259 -0.39 10.35 -1.63
CA GLY A 259 0.08 10.23 -3.00
C GLY A 259 0.94 9.00 -3.24
N GLN A 260 0.71 7.90 -2.52
CA GLN A 260 1.54 6.70 -2.57
C GLN A 260 1.00 5.68 -3.57
N PRO A 261 1.70 5.46 -4.71
CA PRO A 261 1.28 4.46 -5.68
C PRO A 261 1.62 3.05 -5.21
N GLN A 262 0.81 2.08 -5.61
CA GLN A 262 0.95 0.69 -5.26
C GLN A 262 1.19 -0.18 -6.50
N PHE A 263 2.19 -1.05 -6.42
CA PHE A 263 2.49 -2.03 -7.46
C PHE A 263 1.32 -3.02 -7.61
N GLY A 264 0.97 -3.33 -8.85
CA GLY A 264 -0.20 -4.15 -9.17
C GLY A 264 -1.52 -3.37 -9.27
N ILE A 265 -1.56 -2.12 -8.78
CA ILE A 265 -2.74 -1.24 -8.85
C ILE A 265 -2.45 -0.01 -9.71
N ASP A 266 -1.49 0.84 -9.31
CA ASP A 266 -1.20 2.11 -9.99
C ASP A 266 -0.10 1.97 -11.05
N PHE A 267 0.76 0.98 -10.89
CA PHE A 267 1.78 0.61 -11.87
C PHE A 267 2.05 -0.89 -11.82
N ASN A 268 2.62 -1.43 -12.89
CA ASN A 268 2.82 -2.86 -13.07
C ASN A 268 4.17 -3.17 -13.74
N GLN A 269 4.36 -4.42 -14.18
CA GLN A 269 5.58 -4.92 -14.82
C GLN A 269 5.90 -4.28 -16.19
N GLU A 270 5.03 -3.44 -16.70
CA GLU A 270 5.31 -2.65 -17.92
C GLU A 270 6.01 -1.33 -17.63
N PHE A 271 6.18 -0.97 -16.35
CA PHE A 271 6.76 0.30 -15.94
C PHE A 271 8.27 0.21 -15.75
N LEU A 272 8.95 1.31 -16.06
CA LEU A 272 10.30 1.58 -15.64
C LEU A 272 10.28 2.29 -14.27
N PRO A 273 11.30 2.16 -13.42
CA PRO A 273 11.35 2.83 -12.12
C PRO A 273 11.05 4.33 -12.16
N HIS A 274 11.52 5.04 -13.15
CA HIS A 274 11.28 6.49 -13.33
C HIS A 274 9.83 6.85 -13.65
N GLU A 275 9.06 5.93 -14.21
CA GLU A 275 7.64 6.13 -14.53
C GLU A 275 6.74 6.06 -13.29
N THR A 276 7.22 5.43 -12.20
CA THR A 276 6.45 5.24 -10.96
C THR A 276 6.50 6.42 -10.01
N ASP A 277 7.44 7.34 -10.21
CA ASP A 277 7.79 8.43 -9.28
C ASP A 277 8.32 7.95 -7.91
N LEU A 278 8.77 6.69 -7.82
CA LEU A 278 9.38 6.09 -6.62
C LEU A 278 10.88 5.83 -6.79
N VAL A 279 11.47 6.22 -7.92
CA VAL A 279 12.85 5.87 -8.29
C VAL A 279 13.87 6.26 -7.22
N HIS A 280 13.74 7.44 -6.61
CA HIS A 280 14.67 7.91 -5.59
C HIS A 280 14.55 7.17 -4.25
N GLN A 281 13.41 6.54 -3.99
CA GLN A 281 13.19 5.75 -2.79
C GLN A 281 13.57 4.28 -2.97
N ARG A 282 13.46 3.76 -4.20
CA ARG A 282 13.59 2.34 -4.54
C ARG A 282 14.89 1.98 -5.25
N VAL A 283 15.66 2.96 -5.72
CA VAL A 283 16.85 2.74 -6.56
C VAL A 283 18.06 3.48 -6.01
N SER A 284 19.15 2.77 -5.81
CA SER A 284 20.47 3.36 -5.54
C SER A 284 21.25 3.52 -6.84
N PHE A 285 21.69 4.74 -7.12
CA PHE A 285 22.54 5.04 -8.29
C PHE A 285 24.05 4.93 -7.98
N THR A 286 24.41 4.58 -6.73
CA THR A 286 25.81 4.50 -6.27
C THR A 286 26.26 3.08 -5.91
N LYS A 287 25.36 2.08 -6.08
CA LYS A 287 25.65 0.67 -5.81
C LYS A 287 26.23 -0.05 -7.03
N GLY A 288 26.63 -1.32 -6.82
CA GLY A 288 27.06 -2.25 -7.86
C GLY A 288 25.95 -2.63 -8.85
N CYS A 289 26.29 -3.52 -9.79
CA CYS A 289 25.39 -3.90 -10.89
C CYS A 289 24.19 -4.71 -10.39
N TYR A 290 23.03 -4.49 -11.03
CA TYR A 290 21.80 -5.27 -10.90
C TYR A 290 21.13 -5.46 -12.27
N PRO A 291 20.20 -6.40 -12.45
CA PRO A 291 19.53 -6.62 -13.72
C PRO A 291 18.80 -5.35 -14.21
N GLY A 292 19.08 -4.92 -15.43
CA GLY A 292 18.42 -3.74 -16.03
C GLY A 292 19.03 -2.38 -15.65
N GLN A 293 20.08 -2.34 -14.83
CA GLN A 293 20.72 -1.10 -14.37
C GLN A 293 21.11 -0.16 -15.53
N GLU A 294 21.59 -0.70 -16.66
CA GLU A 294 21.99 0.13 -17.80
C GLU A 294 20.84 1.02 -18.29
N VAL A 295 19.64 0.46 -18.41
CA VAL A 295 18.45 1.21 -18.84
C VAL A 295 18.07 2.26 -17.81
N VAL A 296 18.04 1.88 -16.51
CA VAL A 296 17.67 2.76 -15.40
C VAL A 296 18.66 3.90 -15.24
N ALA A 297 19.97 3.60 -15.22
CA ALA A 297 21.02 4.62 -15.12
C ALA A 297 21.06 5.55 -16.34
N ARG A 298 20.86 4.99 -17.55
CA ARG A 298 20.81 5.79 -18.77
C ARG A 298 19.66 6.79 -18.75
N MET A 299 18.48 6.40 -18.26
CA MET A 299 17.36 7.34 -18.13
C MET A 299 17.68 8.46 -17.14
N GLN A 300 18.29 8.13 -16.00
CA GLN A 300 18.69 9.13 -15.01
C GLN A 300 19.69 10.16 -15.60
N HIS A 301 20.70 9.69 -16.32
CA HIS A 301 21.79 10.56 -16.79
C HIS A 301 21.49 11.30 -18.09
N LEU A 302 20.76 10.69 -19.03
CA LEU A 302 20.55 11.29 -20.37
C LEU A 302 19.27 12.10 -20.49
N THR A 303 18.25 11.77 -19.69
CA THR A 303 16.93 12.40 -19.81
C THR A 303 16.49 13.11 -18.53
N ASP A 304 17.40 13.18 -17.52
CA ASP A 304 17.08 13.68 -16.18
C ASP A 304 15.82 13.04 -15.61
N GLY A 305 15.70 11.71 -15.81
CA GLY A 305 14.53 10.94 -15.40
C GLY A 305 13.24 11.18 -16.20
N SER A 306 13.30 11.95 -17.28
CA SER A 306 12.10 12.24 -18.10
C SER A 306 11.61 11.00 -18.83
N THR A 307 10.36 10.64 -18.62
CA THR A 307 9.69 9.44 -19.14
C THR A 307 8.64 9.77 -20.18
N ARG A 308 8.14 8.74 -20.87
CA ARG A 308 6.99 8.88 -21.80
C ARG A 308 5.66 8.98 -21.09
N ARG A 309 5.56 8.38 -19.89
CA ARG A 309 4.40 8.41 -18.99
C ARG A 309 4.89 8.50 -17.55
N LYS A 310 4.04 8.95 -16.64
CA LYS A 310 4.35 9.05 -15.21
C LYS A 310 3.09 8.83 -14.39
N VAL A 311 3.24 8.23 -13.21
CA VAL A 311 2.19 8.23 -12.18
C VAL A 311 2.13 9.64 -11.57
N VAL A 312 0.93 10.20 -11.50
CA VAL A 312 0.66 11.56 -11.00
C VAL A 312 -0.50 11.55 -10.00
N GLY A 313 -0.60 12.61 -9.21
CA GLY A 313 -1.79 12.90 -8.41
C GLY A 313 -2.91 13.50 -9.28
N LEU A 314 -4.15 13.27 -8.89
CA LEU A 314 -5.34 13.77 -9.57
C LEU A 314 -6.29 14.41 -8.56
N HIS A 315 -6.76 15.62 -8.86
CA HIS A 315 -7.88 16.24 -8.17
C HIS A 315 -9.10 16.21 -9.08
N PHE A 316 -10.22 15.72 -8.54
CA PHE A 316 -11.50 15.69 -9.24
C PHE A 316 -12.42 16.83 -8.74
N PRO A 317 -13.46 17.19 -9.50
CA PRO A 317 -14.51 18.10 -9.03
C PRO A 317 -15.17 17.60 -7.74
N GLU A 318 -15.81 18.49 -7.02
CA GLU A 318 -16.53 18.15 -5.80
C GLU A 318 -17.63 17.11 -6.09
N GLY A 319 -17.66 16.04 -5.29
CA GLY A 319 -18.60 14.94 -5.43
C GLY A 319 -18.26 13.90 -6.51
N GLU A 320 -17.21 14.12 -7.32
CA GLU A 320 -16.80 13.17 -8.35
C GLU A 320 -15.68 12.25 -7.85
N VAL A 321 -15.85 10.93 -8.06
CA VAL A 321 -14.86 9.89 -7.79
C VAL A 321 -14.85 8.93 -8.97
N PRO A 322 -14.14 9.25 -10.06
CA PRO A 322 -14.11 8.41 -11.26
C PRO A 322 -13.49 7.04 -10.94
N PRO A 323 -14.03 5.94 -11.51
CA PRO A 323 -13.52 4.60 -11.25
C PRO A 323 -12.12 4.38 -11.83
N ALA A 324 -11.40 3.38 -11.30
CA ALA A 324 -10.16 2.91 -11.91
C ALA A 324 -10.42 2.48 -13.38
N GLY A 325 -9.50 2.85 -14.27
CA GLY A 325 -9.65 2.65 -15.72
C GLY A 325 -10.36 3.80 -16.45
N ALA A 326 -10.97 4.76 -15.75
CA ALA A 326 -11.58 5.91 -16.40
C ALA A 326 -10.55 6.68 -17.26
N PRO A 327 -10.83 6.93 -18.55
CA PRO A 327 -9.88 7.59 -19.44
C PRO A 327 -9.73 9.08 -19.10
N ILE A 328 -8.51 9.55 -19.19
CA ILE A 328 -8.16 10.96 -19.06
C ILE A 328 -7.83 11.49 -20.45
N LEU A 329 -8.56 12.52 -20.88
CA LEU A 329 -8.49 13.04 -22.24
C LEU A 329 -8.05 14.51 -22.23
N ARG A 330 -7.53 14.98 -23.36
CA ARG A 330 -7.31 16.40 -23.59
C ARG A 330 -8.64 17.14 -23.63
N ASP A 331 -8.73 18.26 -22.91
CA ASP A 331 -9.87 19.18 -23.03
C ASP A 331 -9.70 20.03 -24.30
N GLU A 332 -10.53 19.79 -25.30
CA GLU A 332 -10.61 20.59 -26.52
C GLU A 332 -11.81 21.56 -26.46
N ASN A 333 -11.66 22.61 -25.65
CA ASN A 333 -12.71 23.63 -25.41
C ASN A 333 -14.01 23.05 -24.82
N GLY A 334 -13.91 22.16 -23.85
CA GLY A 334 -15.06 21.52 -23.20
C GLY A 334 -15.49 20.22 -23.87
N SER A 335 -14.80 19.77 -24.92
CA SER A 335 -15.06 18.50 -25.60
C SER A 335 -13.91 17.50 -25.37
N PRO A 336 -14.23 16.20 -25.19
CA PRO A 336 -13.22 15.15 -25.07
C PRO A 336 -12.40 15.01 -26.36
N GLY A 337 -11.07 15.18 -26.25
CA GLY A 337 -10.10 14.99 -27.33
C GLY A 337 -9.32 13.68 -27.22
N GLU A 338 -8.01 13.74 -27.47
CA GLU A 338 -7.09 12.59 -27.41
C GLU A 338 -6.99 12.00 -25.99
N VAL A 339 -6.96 10.66 -25.89
CA VAL A 339 -6.68 9.95 -24.61
C VAL A 339 -5.22 10.17 -24.22
N LEU A 340 -4.98 10.79 -23.08
CA LEU A 340 -3.67 11.11 -22.54
C LEU A 340 -3.27 10.22 -21.35
N GLY A 341 -4.21 9.45 -20.81
CA GLY A 341 -3.96 8.56 -19.68
C GLY A 341 -5.22 7.93 -19.12
N GLN A 342 -5.09 7.44 -17.91
CA GLN A 342 -6.21 6.83 -17.18
C GLN A 342 -6.07 7.00 -15.67
N VAL A 343 -7.19 7.00 -14.97
CA VAL A 343 -7.26 6.89 -13.51
C VAL A 343 -6.86 5.48 -13.10
N THR A 344 -6.00 5.33 -12.09
CA THR A 344 -5.62 4.02 -11.56
C THR A 344 -6.23 3.74 -10.20
N SER A 345 -6.39 4.78 -9.39
CA SER A 345 -7.03 4.72 -8.08
C SER A 345 -7.72 6.04 -7.77
N SER A 346 -8.83 5.99 -7.06
CA SER A 346 -9.57 7.18 -6.64
C SER A 346 -10.33 6.95 -5.35
N GLY A 347 -10.70 8.03 -4.68
CA GLY A 347 -11.54 8.00 -3.49
C GLY A 347 -11.85 9.42 -2.97
N PRO A 348 -12.89 9.57 -2.14
CA PRO A 348 -13.19 10.84 -1.48
C PRO A 348 -12.24 11.05 -0.31
N SER A 349 -11.51 12.16 -0.27
CA SER A 349 -10.58 12.47 0.81
C SER A 349 -11.28 13.15 1.99
N PRO A 350 -11.34 12.51 3.17
CA PRO A 350 -11.85 13.18 4.38
C PRO A 350 -11.03 14.42 4.76
N MET A 351 -9.72 14.43 4.50
CA MET A 351 -8.83 15.57 4.76
C MET A 351 -9.09 16.75 3.81
N ALA A 352 -9.58 16.50 2.61
CA ALA A 352 -9.91 17.52 1.61
C ALA A 352 -11.42 17.80 1.53
N SER A 353 -12.14 17.73 2.66
CA SER A 353 -13.58 17.98 2.74
C SER A 353 -14.41 17.11 1.77
N SER A 354 -14.04 15.84 1.68
CA SER A 354 -14.63 14.83 0.79
C SER A 354 -14.46 15.10 -0.72
N ARG A 355 -13.53 15.99 -1.08
CA ARG A 355 -13.12 16.16 -2.48
C ARG A 355 -12.58 14.84 -3.03
N GLY A 356 -12.92 14.50 -4.26
CA GLY A 356 -12.34 13.37 -4.96
C GLY A 356 -10.86 13.60 -5.24
N ILE A 357 -10.05 12.64 -4.84
CA ILE A 357 -8.62 12.58 -5.16
C ILE A 357 -8.29 11.23 -5.79
N GLY A 358 -7.16 11.15 -6.48
CA GLY A 358 -6.73 9.88 -7.05
C GLY A 358 -5.30 9.86 -7.52
N LEU A 359 -4.92 8.72 -8.05
CA LEU A 359 -3.70 8.52 -8.82
C LEU A 359 -4.07 8.14 -10.25
N GLY A 360 -3.22 8.51 -11.19
CA GLY A 360 -3.39 8.15 -12.58
C GLY A 360 -2.06 8.06 -13.31
N VAL A 361 -2.09 7.41 -14.46
CA VAL A 361 -0.94 7.34 -15.36
C VAL A 361 -1.19 8.29 -16.52
N LEU A 362 -0.34 9.31 -16.65
CA LEU A 362 -0.42 10.28 -17.73
C LEU A 362 0.75 10.18 -18.70
N ALA A 363 0.47 10.29 -19.99
CA ALA A 363 1.47 10.49 -21.02
C ALA A 363 2.15 11.85 -20.85
N ARG A 364 3.43 11.96 -21.24
CA ARG A 364 4.17 13.23 -21.23
C ARG A 364 3.47 14.34 -22.01
N ALA A 365 2.68 13.98 -23.03
CA ALA A 365 1.88 14.91 -23.82
C ALA A 365 0.74 15.58 -23.03
N ALA A 366 0.45 15.08 -21.82
CA ALA A 366 -0.52 15.69 -20.89
C ALA A 366 0.07 16.87 -20.11
N LYS A 367 1.41 17.05 -20.12
CA LYS A 367 2.05 18.19 -19.44
C LYS A 367 1.50 19.51 -20.00
N ASP A 368 1.06 20.37 -19.12
CA ASP A 368 0.48 21.68 -19.43
C ASP A 368 -0.83 21.63 -20.24
N ALA A 369 -1.47 20.44 -20.38
CA ALA A 369 -2.76 20.31 -21.04
C ALA A 369 -3.92 20.48 -20.03
N SER A 370 -5.00 21.11 -20.48
CA SER A 370 -6.29 20.98 -19.78
C SER A 370 -6.82 19.57 -19.96
N LEU A 371 -7.35 18.99 -18.91
CA LEU A 371 -7.72 17.57 -18.88
C LEU A 371 -9.21 17.39 -18.52
N LEU A 372 -9.80 16.36 -19.11
CA LEU A 372 -11.12 15.84 -18.76
C LEU A 372 -10.98 14.37 -18.35
N VAL A 373 -11.78 13.94 -17.38
CA VAL A 373 -12.02 12.53 -17.07
C VAL A 373 -13.44 12.18 -17.48
N VAL A 374 -13.64 11.02 -18.07
CA VAL A 374 -14.99 10.56 -18.47
C VAL A 374 -15.45 9.54 -17.44
N ASN A 375 -16.59 9.82 -16.81
CA ASN A 375 -17.33 8.96 -15.89
C ASN A 375 -18.75 8.71 -16.40
N GLU A 376 -19.58 8.02 -15.64
CA GLU A 376 -20.98 7.70 -16.03
C GLU A 376 -21.85 8.95 -16.22
N ASP A 377 -21.55 10.03 -15.49
CA ASP A 377 -22.30 11.30 -15.55
C ASP A 377 -21.81 12.21 -16.69
N GLY A 378 -20.78 11.82 -17.41
CA GLY A 378 -20.18 12.56 -18.52
C GLY A 378 -18.77 13.06 -18.24
N PRO A 379 -18.23 13.95 -19.07
CA PRO A 379 -16.89 14.48 -18.91
C PRO A 379 -16.83 15.53 -17.79
N GLY A 380 -16.01 15.28 -16.78
CA GLY A 380 -15.66 16.22 -15.71
C GLY A 380 -14.22 16.75 -15.88
N ARG A 381 -13.93 17.95 -15.38
CA ARG A 381 -12.55 18.46 -15.36
C ARG A 381 -11.72 17.71 -14.34
N VAL A 382 -10.47 17.42 -14.69
CA VAL A 382 -9.49 16.83 -13.78
C VAL A 382 -8.21 17.68 -13.79
N GLU A 383 -7.62 17.85 -12.62
CA GLU A 383 -6.36 18.53 -12.46
C GLU A 383 -5.27 17.53 -12.10
N ALA A 384 -4.21 17.46 -12.90
CA ALA A 384 -3.03 16.67 -12.57
C ALA A 384 -2.10 17.49 -11.68
N VAL A 385 -1.70 16.91 -10.56
CA VAL A 385 -0.83 17.54 -9.56
C VAL A 385 0.35 16.62 -9.25
N GLU A 386 1.41 17.17 -8.64
CA GLU A 386 2.44 16.33 -8.05
C GLU A 386 1.80 15.49 -6.92
N ARG A 387 2.23 14.24 -6.79
CA ARG A 387 1.65 13.30 -5.80
C ARG A 387 1.71 13.82 -4.37
N SER A 388 2.78 14.56 -4.04
CA SER A 388 2.97 15.20 -2.74
C SER A 388 1.97 16.34 -2.46
N GLU A 389 1.25 16.83 -3.46
CA GLU A 389 0.31 17.96 -3.37
C GLU A 389 -1.15 17.52 -3.30
N LEU A 390 -1.43 16.19 -3.32
CA LEU A 390 -2.80 15.67 -3.27
C LEU A 390 -3.59 16.15 -2.05
N VAL A 391 -2.92 16.29 -0.89
CA VAL A 391 -3.49 16.90 0.30
C VAL A 391 -2.58 18.07 0.72
N PRO A 392 -3.13 19.28 0.95
CA PRO A 392 -2.34 20.44 1.32
C PRO A 392 -1.48 20.22 2.57
N PRO A 393 -0.27 20.77 2.64
CA PRO A 393 0.67 20.59 3.78
C PRO A 393 0.11 21.01 5.14
N VAL A 394 -0.79 21.98 5.16
CA VAL A 394 -1.46 22.49 6.39
C VAL A 394 -2.29 21.41 7.10
N LEU A 395 -2.67 20.36 6.37
CA LEU A 395 -3.44 19.23 6.91
C LEU A 395 -2.55 18.02 7.26
N ARG A 396 -1.25 18.10 6.97
CA ARG A 396 -0.26 17.13 7.45
C ARG A 396 0.16 17.59 8.82
N ASP A 397 -0.07 16.78 9.86
CA ASP A 397 0.39 17.06 11.20
C ASP A 397 1.86 17.47 11.16
N THR A 398 2.13 18.74 11.41
CA THR A 398 3.47 19.28 11.55
C THR A 398 4.08 18.73 12.83
N LYS A 399 4.77 17.58 12.73
CA LYS A 399 5.72 17.22 13.76
C LYS A 399 6.91 18.17 13.64
N ASP A 400 7.02 19.03 14.63
CA ASP A 400 8.24 19.69 15.14
C ASP A 400 9.45 19.79 14.17
N GLU A 401 9.51 20.90 13.44
CA GLU A 401 10.78 21.44 12.95
C GLU A 401 11.60 22.12 14.03
N SER A 402 11.47 21.77 15.30
CA SER A 402 12.09 22.47 16.42
C SER A 402 13.25 21.74 17.10
N GLU A 403 13.98 20.84 16.42
CA GLU A 403 15.28 20.38 16.93
C GLU A 403 16.28 20.07 15.80
N ALA A 404 16.67 21.09 15.02
CA ALA A 404 17.93 21.05 14.33
C ALA A 404 19.01 21.61 15.26
N PRO A 405 20.03 20.85 15.69
CA PRO A 405 21.11 21.41 16.47
C PRO A 405 21.92 22.37 15.61
N ASN A 406 21.97 23.60 16.04
CA ASN A 406 22.81 24.69 15.55
C ASN A 406 24.28 24.24 15.57
N GLN A 407 24.82 23.81 14.43
CA GLN A 407 26.27 23.66 14.29
C GLN A 407 26.86 25.03 14.06
N GLU A 408 27.35 25.62 15.15
CA GLU A 408 28.19 26.79 15.16
C GLU A 408 29.42 26.56 14.29
N ARG A 409 29.61 27.50 13.37
CA ARG A 409 30.89 27.70 12.62
C ARG A 409 31.96 28.15 13.59
N SER A 410 33.06 27.44 13.63
CA SER A 410 34.39 27.95 13.98
C SER A 410 35.48 27.15 13.28
#